data_9605f5c8c90021fdcff9c5f56166260b
#
_entry.id   9605f5c8c90021fdcff9c5f56166260b
#
_cell.length_a   1.000
_cell.length_b   1.000
_cell.length_c   1.000
_cell.angle_alpha   90.00
_cell.angle_beta   90.00
_cell.angle_gamma   90.00
#
_symmetry.space_group_name_H-M   'P 1'
#
loop_
_entity.id
_entity.type
_entity.pdbx_description
1 polymer ?
#
loop_
_entity_poly.entity_id
_entity_poly.type
_entity_poly.pdbx_seq_one_letter_code
_entity_poly.pdbx_strand_id
1 'polypeptide(L)'
;MYLKNSKIIVIKIGSSLLVDENKKIRKKWLSSFARDIKKLKDKNQKIVIVSSGAIALGCKKMNFNKKNIKLDKSQAIASIGQIELMNLFSQTFSKFKLNISQILLTLEDTEERRRSLNAKRTFENLFELGFIPVVNENDTCLLYTSDAADEL
;
A
#
# COMPACT_ATOMS: atom_id res chain seq x y z
N MET A 1 14.02 12.78 -19.86
CA MET A 1 13.76 12.61 -18.42
C MET A 1 12.23 12.58 -18.21
N TYR A 2 11.66 11.37 -18.27
CA TYR A 2 10.20 11.15 -18.38
C TYR A 2 9.37 11.63 -17.16
N LEU A 3 9.94 11.62 -15.95
CA LEU A 3 9.21 11.99 -14.74
C LEU A 3 8.82 13.48 -14.64
N LYS A 4 9.52 14.38 -15.35
CA LYS A 4 9.22 15.82 -15.27
C LYS A 4 7.89 16.21 -15.91
N ASN A 5 7.42 15.43 -16.88
CA ASN A 5 6.20 15.72 -17.64
C ASN A 5 5.00 14.87 -17.23
N SER A 6 5.19 13.98 -16.24
CA SER A 6 4.12 13.11 -15.76
C SER A 6 3.17 13.89 -14.85
N LYS A 7 1.87 13.80 -15.12
CA LYS A 7 0.84 14.42 -14.25
C LYS A 7 0.71 13.69 -12.91
N ILE A 8 0.85 12.38 -12.95
CA ILE A 8 0.77 11.49 -11.77
C ILE A 8 1.93 10.52 -11.82
N ILE A 9 2.59 10.32 -10.68
CA ILE A 9 3.65 9.34 -10.49
C ILE A 9 3.13 8.24 -9.58
N VAL A 10 3.11 7.00 -10.07
CA VAL A 10 2.74 5.82 -9.30
C VAL A 10 4.01 5.07 -8.93
N ILE A 11 4.20 4.83 -7.63
CA ILE A 11 5.40 4.17 -7.09
C ILE A 11 4.98 2.90 -6.37
N LYS A 12 5.40 1.74 -6.88
CA LYS A 12 5.16 0.45 -6.25
C LYS A 12 6.30 0.10 -5.29
N ILE A 13 5.94 -0.28 -4.07
CA ILE A 13 6.85 -0.72 -3.00
C ILE A 13 6.53 -2.16 -2.64
N GLY A 14 7.49 -3.05 -2.90
CA GLY A 14 7.39 -4.45 -2.47
C GLY A 14 7.63 -4.62 -0.97
N SER A 15 7.09 -5.69 -0.39
CA SER A 15 7.21 -5.99 1.04
C SER A 15 8.65 -6.12 1.54
N SER A 16 9.57 -6.62 0.70
CA SER A 16 10.99 -6.76 1.01
C SER A 16 11.72 -5.42 1.21
N LEU A 17 11.19 -4.33 0.67
CA LEU A 17 11.70 -2.99 0.90
C LEU A 17 11.29 -2.43 2.27
N LEU A 18 10.19 -2.92 2.83
CA LEU A 18 9.69 -2.49 4.14
C LEU A 18 10.22 -3.34 5.29
N VAL A 19 10.33 -4.64 5.06
CA VAL A 19 10.74 -5.62 6.08
C VAL A 19 11.87 -6.48 5.48
N ASP A 20 12.99 -6.58 6.20
CA ASP A 20 14.11 -7.42 5.80
C ASP A 20 13.87 -8.92 6.11
N GLU A 21 14.81 -9.78 5.72
CA GLU A 21 14.77 -11.22 5.94
C GLU A 21 14.70 -11.60 7.43
N ASN A 22 15.24 -10.74 8.30
CA ASN A 22 15.20 -10.90 9.76
C ASN A 22 13.93 -10.28 10.39
N LYS A 23 12.92 -10.00 9.59
CA LYS A 23 11.66 -9.36 10.00
C LYS A 23 11.84 -7.97 10.64
N LYS A 24 12.97 -7.27 10.38
CA LYS A 24 13.18 -5.91 10.86
C LYS A 24 12.65 -4.90 9.86
N ILE A 25 12.00 -3.86 10.37
CA ILE A 25 11.49 -2.76 9.55
C ILE A 25 12.66 -1.90 9.07
N ARG A 26 12.75 -1.65 7.79
CA ARG A 26 13.78 -0.81 7.16
C ARG A 26 13.49 0.67 7.33
N LYS A 27 13.45 1.15 8.59
CA LYS A 27 13.09 2.54 8.93
C LYS A 27 13.95 3.59 8.24
N LYS A 28 15.25 3.34 8.09
CA LYS A 28 16.19 4.25 7.42
C LYS A 28 15.83 4.41 5.94
N TRP A 29 15.54 3.28 5.28
CA TRP A 29 15.12 3.28 3.88
C TRP A 29 13.81 4.06 3.70
N LEU A 30 12.79 3.76 4.52
CA LEU A 30 11.49 4.44 4.44
C LEU A 30 11.61 5.95 4.69
N SER A 31 12.48 6.36 5.62
CA SER A 31 12.75 7.78 5.87
C SER A 31 13.42 8.46 4.66
N SER A 32 14.37 7.77 4.01
CA SER A 32 14.99 8.29 2.77
C SER A 32 13.96 8.39 1.65
N PHE A 33 13.12 7.39 1.49
CA PHE A 33 12.03 7.39 0.53
C PHE A 33 11.06 8.55 0.77
N ALA A 34 10.60 8.77 2.01
CA ALA A 34 9.73 9.89 2.34
C ALA A 34 10.36 11.26 2.01
N ARG A 35 11.69 11.41 2.21
CA ARG A 35 12.43 12.61 1.81
C ARG A 35 12.40 12.84 0.30
N ASP A 36 12.54 11.78 -0.48
CA ASP A 36 12.49 11.91 -1.94
C ASP A 36 11.07 12.19 -2.44
N ILE A 37 10.05 11.59 -1.82
CA ILE A 37 8.66 11.96 -2.05
C ILE A 37 8.41 13.44 -1.75
N LYS A 38 8.96 13.96 -0.67
CA LYS A 38 8.86 15.40 -0.35
C LYS A 38 9.40 16.28 -1.47
N LYS A 39 10.57 15.94 -2.02
CA LYS A 39 11.15 16.68 -3.15
C LYS A 39 10.25 16.68 -4.41
N LEU A 40 9.55 15.56 -4.65
CA LEU A 40 8.61 15.46 -5.77
C LEU A 40 7.34 16.28 -5.51
N LYS A 41 6.80 16.23 -4.29
CA LYS A 41 5.64 17.04 -3.88
C LYS A 41 5.94 18.54 -3.96
N ASP A 42 7.15 18.97 -3.58
CA ASP A 42 7.58 20.38 -3.68
C ASP A 42 7.66 20.87 -5.14
N LYS A 43 7.68 19.95 -6.10
CA LYS A 43 7.57 20.24 -7.55
C LYS A 43 6.14 20.10 -8.08
N ASN A 44 5.14 20.12 -7.20
CA ASN A 44 3.71 19.95 -7.53
C ASN A 44 3.37 18.62 -8.22
N GLN A 45 4.18 17.57 -8.03
CA GLN A 45 3.86 16.25 -8.57
C GLN A 45 2.75 15.58 -7.75
N LYS A 46 1.76 14.99 -8.43
CA LYS A 46 0.78 14.11 -7.83
C LYS A 46 1.38 12.72 -7.70
N ILE A 47 1.35 12.15 -6.50
CA ILE A 47 2.02 10.87 -6.20
C ILE A 47 1.00 9.89 -5.63
N VAL A 48 1.07 8.66 -6.11
CA VAL A 48 0.36 7.50 -5.56
C VAL A 48 1.41 6.48 -5.15
N ILE A 49 1.29 5.93 -3.96
CA ILE A 49 2.15 4.85 -3.48
C ILE A 49 1.31 3.57 -3.49
N VAL A 50 1.77 2.56 -4.20
CA VAL A 50 1.18 1.21 -4.16
C VAL A 50 2.09 0.35 -3.28
N SER A 51 1.61 -0.07 -2.14
CA SER A 51 2.41 -0.80 -1.16
C SER A 51 1.85 -2.18 -0.90
N SER A 52 2.67 -3.20 -1.08
CA SER A 52 2.43 -4.52 -0.52
C SER A 52 3.24 -4.68 0.76
N GLY A 53 2.73 -5.41 1.74
CA GLY A 53 3.52 -5.64 2.97
C GLY A 53 2.65 -5.81 4.21
N ALA A 54 1.34 -5.69 4.08
CA ALA A 54 0.41 -5.91 5.17
C ALA A 54 0.60 -7.30 5.80
N ILE A 55 0.64 -8.36 5.00
CA ILE A 55 0.87 -9.74 5.49
C ILE A 55 2.23 -9.84 6.20
N ALA A 56 3.30 -9.25 5.65
CA ALA A 56 4.63 -9.32 6.27
C ALA A 56 4.67 -8.63 7.64
N LEU A 57 4.03 -7.47 7.76
CA LEU A 57 3.93 -6.75 9.02
C LEU A 57 2.99 -7.42 10.02
N GLY A 58 1.89 -8.01 9.55
CA GLY A 58 0.99 -8.81 10.37
C GLY A 58 1.67 -10.05 10.93
N CYS A 59 2.40 -10.80 10.09
CA CYS A 59 3.23 -11.93 10.52
C CYS A 59 4.25 -11.51 11.58
N LYS A 60 4.90 -10.37 11.38
CA LYS A 60 5.84 -9.83 12.35
C LYS A 60 5.13 -9.52 13.67
N LYS A 61 4.01 -8.82 13.65
CA LYS A 61 3.22 -8.47 14.84
C LYS A 61 2.81 -9.69 15.65
N MET A 62 2.38 -10.74 14.94
CA MET A 62 1.89 -11.99 15.54
C MET A 62 2.98 -13.03 15.76
N ASN A 63 4.23 -12.72 15.38
CA ASN A 63 5.36 -13.65 15.43
C ASN A 63 5.14 -14.96 14.63
N PHE A 64 4.36 -14.90 13.56
CA PHE A 64 4.12 -16.03 12.66
C PHE A 64 5.18 -16.16 11.57
N ASN A 65 5.39 -17.40 11.10
CA ASN A 65 6.22 -17.65 9.92
C ASN A 65 5.32 -17.69 8.67
N LYS A 66 5.62 -16.82 7.70
CA LYS A 66 4.84 -16.66 6.45
C LYS A 66 4.71 -17.96 5.64
N LYS A 67 5.67 -18.90 5.76
CA LYS A 67 5.72 -20.10 4.92
C LYS A 67 4.60 -21.12 5.17
N ASN A 68 3.88 -21.05 6.29
CA ASN A 68 2.90 -22.07 6.74
C ASN A 68 1.50 -21.47 6.98
N ILE A 69 1.17 -20.35 6.32
CA ILE A 69 -0.10 -19.67 6.58
C ILE A 69 -1.09 -20.07 5.50
N LYS A 70 -2.21 -20.68 5.92
CA LYS A 70 -3.36 -20.93 5.05
C LYS A 70 -4.00 -19.61 4.61
N LEU A 71 -4.75 -19.63 3.51
CA LEU A 71 -5.31 -18.45 2.86
C LEU A 71 -6.20 -17.62 3.80
N ASP A 72 -7.16 -18.25 4.46
CA ASP A 72 -8.07 -17.62 5.44
C ASP A 72 -7.32 -16.91 6.58
N LYS A 73 -6.27 -17.55 7.10
CA LYS A 73 -5.38 -16.92 8.09
C LYS A 73 -4.56 -15.78 7.50
N SER A 74 -4.18 -15.88 6.23
CA SER A 74 -3.43 -14.83 5.54
C SER A 74 -4.24 -13.54 5.46
N GLN A 75 -5.54 -13.63 5.15
CA GLN A 75 -6.45 -12.47 5.11
C GLN A 75 -6.59 -11.82 6.49
N ALA A 76 -6.78 -12.61 7.54
CA ALA A 76 -6.84 -12.10 8.91
C ALA A 76 -5.51 -11.43 9.33
N ILE A 77 -4.37 -12.02 8.96
CA ILE A 77 -3.04 -11.45 9.24
C ILE A 77 -2.82 -10.16 8.43
N ALA A 78 -3.29 -10.12 7.17
CA ALA A 78 -3.22 -8.92 6.34
C ALA A 78 -4.00 -7.76 6.99
N SER A 79 -5.18 -8.00 7.54
CA SER A 79 -5.98 -6.96 8.21
C SER A 79 -5.26 -6.37 9.44
N ILE A 80 -4.60 -7.20 10.24
CA ILE A 80 -3.77 -6.75 11.36
C ILE A 80 -2.56 -5.94 10.86
N GLY A 81 -1.89 -6.46 9.84
CA GLY A 81 -0.70 -5.84 9.27
C GLY A 81 -0.98 -4.56 8.53
N GLN A 82 -2.20 -4.36 8.00
CA GLN A 82 -2.61 -3.14 7.32
C GLN A 82 -2.58 -1.94 8.27
N ILE A 83 -2.98 -2.12 9.52
CA ILE A 83 -2.89 -1.07 10.56
C ILE A 83 -1.43 -0.71 10.81
N GLU A 84 -0.56 -1.72 10.96
CA GLU A 84 0.88 -1.49 11.19
C GLU A 84 1.53 -0.79 9.98
N LEU A 85 1.13 -1.16 8.77
CA LEU A 85 1.61 -0.55 7.53
C LEU A 85 1.27 0.93 7.48
N MET A 86 0.01 1.29 7.73
CA MET A 86 -0.45 2.67 7.69
C MET A 86 0.16 3.50 8.82
N ASN A 87 0.31 2.95 10.02
CA ASN A 87 1.01 3.61 11.13
C ASN A 87 2.46 3.90 10.78
N LEU A 88 3.15 2.94 10.18
CA LEU A 88 4.56 3.09 9.76
C LEU A 88 4.71 4.20 8.73
N PHE A 89 3.87 4.23 7.70
CA PHE A 89 3.86 5.30 6.70
C PHE A 89 3.51 6.65 7.34
N SER A 90 2.43 6.72 8.11
CA SER A 90 1.97 7.97 8.74
C SER A 90 3.04 8.58 9.64
N GLN A 91 3.64 7.79 10.53
CA GLN A 91 4.70 8.25 11.44
C GLN A 91 5.97 8.70 10.70
N THR A 92 6.28 8.06 9.57
CA THR A 92 7.49 8.42 8.82
C THR A 92 7.25 9.67 7.98
N PHE A 93 6.14 9.73 7.26
CA PHE A 93 5.83 10.82 6.33
C PHE A 93 5.50 12.13 7.05
N SER A 94 4.86 12.07 8.22
CA SER A 94 4.57 13.26 9.03
C SER A 94 5.83 14.04 9.44
N LYS A 95 6.96 13.35 9.61
CA LYS A 95 8.26 14.01 9.88
C LYS A 95 8.72 14.95 8.75
N PHE A 96 8.23 14.72 7.54
CA PHE A 96 8.49 15.53 6.36
C PHE A 96 7.31 16.41 5.98
N LYS A 97 6.33 16.59 6.88
CA LYS A 97 5.10 17.37 6.64
C LYS A 97 4.31 16.85 5.42
N LEU A 98 4.30 15.53 5.24
CA LEU A 98 3.55 14.83 4.20
C LEU A 98 2.36 14.11 4.86
N ASN A 99 1.16 14.37 4.33
CA ASN A 99 -0.06 13.69 4.74
C ASN A 99 -0.33 12.51 3.81
N ILE A 100 -0.71 11.38 4.39
CA ILE A 100 -1.07 10.18 3.64
C ILE A 100 -2.53 9.82 3.87
N SER A 101 -3.11 9.11 2.92
CA SER A 101 -4.42 8.49 3.04
C SER A 101 -4.34 7.03 2.63
N GLN A 102 -5.25 6.20 3.15
CA GLN A 102 -5.36 4.80 2.77
C GLN A 102 -6.42 4.63 1.69
N ILE A 103 -6.11 3.82 0.67
CA ILE A 103 -7.07 3.31 -0.30
C ILE A 103 -6.87 1.79 -0.38
N LEU A 104 -7.95 1.03 -0.19
CA LEU A 104 -7.98 -0.40 -0.40
C LEU A 104 -8.84 -0.68 -1.63
N LEU A 105 -8.28 -1.39 -2.60
CA LEU A 105 -8.96 -1.75 -3.85
C LEU A 105 -8.96 -3.26 -4.05
N THR A 106 -10.02 -3.75 -4.64
CA THR A 106 -10.08 -5.10 -5.23
C THR A 106 -9.86 -5.01 -6.74
N LEU A 107 -9.65 -6.16 -7.38
CA LEU A 107 -9.55 -6.24 -8.83
C LEU A 107 -10.83 -5.71 -9.50
N GLU A 108 -12.01 -6.07 -8.96
CA GLU A 108 -13.31 -5.62 -9.43
C GLU A 108 -13.46 -4.10 -9.42
N ASP A 109 -12.85 -3.40 -8.44
CA ASP A 109 -12.89 -1.94 -8.36
C ASP A 109 -12.16 -1.27 -9.52
N THR A 110 -11.26 -1.99 -10.18
CA THR A 110 -10.53 -1.50 -11.36
C THR A 110 -11.21 -1.90 -12.69
N GLU A 111 -11.92 -3.02 -12.72
CA GLU A 111 -12.54 -3.57 -13.92
C GLU A 111 -13.95 -3.03 -14.14
N GLU A 112 -14.74 -2.86 -13.07
CA GLU A 112 -16.08 -2.32 -13.18
C GLU A 112 -16.05 -0.80 -13.39
N ARG A 113 -16.59 -0.35 -14.51
CA ARG A 113 -16.56 1.08 -14.92
C ARG A 113 -17.05 2.04 -13.84
N ARG A 114 -18.13 1.71 -13.15
CA ARG A 114 -18.72 2.58 -12.11
C ARG A 114 -17.82 2.69 -10.90
N ARG A 115 -17.24 1.58 -10.45
CA ARG A 115 -16.31 1.52 -9.31
C ARG A 115 -15.01 2.23 -9.65
N SER A 116 -14.47 2.00 -10.85
CA SER A 116 -13.26 2.66 -11.36
C SER A 116 -13.42 4.18 -11.43
N LEU A 117 -14.59 4.69 -11.87
CA LEU A 117 -14.87 6.13 -11.84
C LEU A 117 -14.95 6.70 -10.43
N ASN A 118 -15.54 5.96 -9.48
CA ASN A 118 -15.60 6.40 -8.08
C ASN A 118 -14.18 6.42 -7.45
N ALA A 119 -13.38 5.38 -7.70
CA ALA A 119 -11.98 5.35 -7.27
C ALA A 119 -11.21 6.55 -7.82
N LYS A 120 -11.33 6.83 -9.13
CA LYS A 120 -10.70 7.98 -9.77
C LYS A 120 -11.05 9.30 -9.08
N ARG A 121 -12.34 9.55 -8.82
CA ARG A 121 -12.80 10.77 -8.12
C ARG A 121 -12.23 10.86 -6.71
N THR A 122 -12.11 9.74 -6.00
CA THR A 122 -11.49 9.70 -4.68
C THR A 122 -10.02 10.11 -4.75
N PHE A 123 -9.27 9.61 -5.73
CA PHE A 123 -7.88 10.04 -5.94
C PHE A 123 -7.79 11.53 -6.25
N GLU A 124 -8.63 12.06 -7.12
CA GLU A 124 -8.65 13.48 -7.48
C GLU A 124 -8.89 14.36 -6.24
N ASN A 125 -9.90 14.03 -5.43
CA ASN A 125 -10.18 14.74 -4.18
C ASN A 125 -9.01 14.67 -3.19
N LEU A 126 -8.37 13.52 -3.04
CA LEU A 126 -7.20 13.38 -2.15
C LEU A 126 -6.03 14.25 -2.62
N PHE A 127 -5.80 14.35 -3.92
CA PHE A 127 -4.77 15.24 -4.46
C PHE A 127 -5.10 16.72 -4.19
N GLU A 128 -6.35 17.14 -4.32
CA GLU A 128 -6.81 18.50 -4.01
C GLU A 128 -6.64 18.84 -2.53
N LEU A 129 -6.91 17.86 -1.65
CA LEU A 129 -6.70 17.98 -0.20
C LEU A 129 -5.20 17.91 0.19
N GLY A 130 -4.30 17.70 -0.77
CA GLY A 130 -2.85 17.64 -0.54
C GLY A 130 -2.33 16.31 0.00
N PHE A 131 -3.17 15.27 0.08
CA PHE A 131 -2.80 13.94 0.57
C PHE A 131 -2.09 13.10 -0.49
N ILE A 132 -1.30 12.14 -0.02
CA ILE A 132 -0.66 11.12 -0.83
C ILE A 132 -1.42 9.81 -0.59
N PRO A 133 -2.14 9.28 -1.61
CA PRO A 133 -2.78 7.98 -1.50
C PRO A 133 -1.76 6.86 -1.37
N VAL A 134 -1.91 6.04 -0.33
CA VAL A 134 -1.22 4.76 -0.16
C VAL A 134 -2.24 3.66 -0.46
N VAL A 135 -2.04 3.01 -1.59
CA VAL A 135 -2.95 1.99 -2.12
C VAL A 135 -2.42 0.62 -1.75
N ASN A 136 -3.30 -0.23 -1.26
CA ASN A 136 -3.06 -1.66 -1.11
C ASN A 136 -4.28 -2.44 -1.60
N GLU A 137 -4.09 -3.74 -1.77
CA GLU A 137 -5.18 -4.65 -2.07
C GLU A 137 -6.08 -4.84 -0.84
N ASN A 138 -7.39 -4.96 -1.06
CA ASN A 138 -8.33 -5.30 -0.01
C ASN A 138 -8.36 -6.81 0.18
N ASP A 139 -7.33 -7.33 0.86
CA ASP A 139 -7.16 -8.77 1.09
C ASP A 139 -8.38 -9.45 1.75
N THR A 140 -9.18 -8.69 2.51
CA THR A 140 -10.35 -9.26 3.21
C THR A 140 -11.55 -9.48 2.30
N CYS A 141 -11.58 -8.82 1.13
CA CYS A 141 -12.67 -8.91 0.16
C CYS A 141 -12.28 -9.73 -1.09
N LEU A 142 -11.08 -10.29 -1.13
CA LEU A 142 -10.64 -11.09 -2.27
C LEU A 142 -11.37 -12.44 -2.28
N LEU A 143 -12.13 -12.66 -3.31
CA LEU A 143 -12.66 -13.99 -3.66
C LEU A 143 -11.58 -14.67 -4.49
N TYR A 144 -10.80 -15.57 -3.85
CA TYR A 144 -9.86 -16.40 -4.60
C TYR A 144 -10.65 -17.50 -5.30
N THR A 145 -10.70 -17.42 -6.61
CA THR A 145 -11.33 -18.46 -7.45
C THR A 145 -10.50 -19.75 -7.54
N SER A 146 -9.39 -19.85 -6.81
CA SER A 146 -8.50 -21.02 -6.85
C SER A 146 -9.01 -22.25 -6.07
N ASP A 147 -10.06 -22.12 -5.25
CA ASP A 147 -10.61 -23.28 -4.53
C ASP A 147 -11.51 -24.17 -5.40
N ALA A 148 -11.82 -23.75 -6.64
CA ALA A 148 -12.61 -24.56 -7.57
C ALA A 148 -11.80 -25.66 -8.29
N ALA A 149 -10.49 -25.74 -8.10
CA ALA A 149 -9.63 -26.72 -8.75
C ALA A 149 -9.34 -27.96 -7.87
N ASP A 150 -9.63 -27.92 -6.58
CA ASP A 150 -9.36 -29.03 -5.64
C ASP A 150 -10.61 -29.89 -5.32
N GLU A 151 -11.77 -29.60 -5.94
CA GLU A 151 -13.01 -30.38 -5.79
C GLU A 151 -13.37 -31.22 -7.02
N LEU A 152 -12.39 -31.56 -7.87
CA LEU A 152 -12.61 -32.52 -8.98
C LEU A 152 -11.73 -33.74 -8.83
#